data_493c29fc949cc39f7fecdbc0ccbea7f7
#
_entry.id   493c29fc949cc39f7fecdbc0ccbea7f7
#
_cell.length_a   1.000
_cell.length_b   1.000
_cell.length_c   1.000
_cell.angle_alpha   90.00
_cell.angle_beta   90.00
_cell.angle_gamma   90.00
#
_symmetry.space_group_name_H-M   'P 1'
#
loop_
_entity.id
_entity.type
_entity.pdbx_description
1 polymer ?
#
loop_
_entity_poly.entity_id
_entity_poly.type
_entity_poly.pdbx_seq_one_letter_code
_entity_poly.pdbx_strand_id
1 'polypeptide(L)'
;MNIVKAQSSGLGFYIKEKIKGEKALNQKQTETDVIIIGGGQAALSTAYFLKRKKIPFIILDDQNQAGGAWLHAWNSLRLFSPNSWSSLPGWVMPNTEQTYPTKKEVIEYLQQYEQRYQFPIIRPVYVDHVKSEGEVLSVHAGEQTWRAKAVISATGTWSHPYIPSYPGQENFKGLQLHSAHYQNAELFKDKHVMIVGGGNSGAQILAEVSQVADTLWITPTPPQFLADDVDGRVLFLRATERLKAQLEGRTIDQPVGGLGDIVMIDSVKDAHARGVLHSERPFSAFTENGVIWEDGSFQQVNAVIWCTGFKATLSHLKPLGIVEENNTILVEGTRAVKQSNLWLVGYGEWTGPGSATLVGVSRTARATVDEIAAYLDNPNPA
;
A
#
# COMPACT_ATOMS: atom_id res chain seq x y z
N MET A 1 1.77 -45.43 -61.77
CA MET A 1 1.62 -45.33 -60.29
C MET A 1 1.44 -43.87 -59.95
N ASN A 2 0.16 -43.47 -59.77
CA ASN A 2 -0.28 -42.08 -59.68
C ASN A 2 -0.17 -41.57 -58.26
N ILE A 3 0.57 -40.47 -58.09
CA ILE A 3 0.66 -39.73 -56.84
C ILE A 3 -0.35 -38.56 -56.91
N VAL A 4 -1.35 -38.63 -56.04
CA VAL A 4 -2.39 -37.60 -55.87
C VAL A 4 -1.75 -36.41 -55.13
N LYS A 5 -1.67 -35.25 -55.78
CA LYS A 5 -1.36 -33.98 -55.13
C LYS A 5 -2.61 -33.47 -54.43
N ALA A 6 -2.60 -33.48 -53.10
CA ALA A 6 -3.65 -32.84 -52.30
C ALA A 6 -3.44 -31.30 -52.26
N GLN A 7 -4.49 -30.60 -52.66
CA GLN A 7 -4.57 -29.11 -52.56
C GLN A 7 -4.66 -28.67 -51.09
N SER A 8 -3.64 -27.97 -50.59
CA SER A 8 -3.58 -27.42 -49.23
C SER A 8 -3.62 -25.89 -49.19
N SER A 9 -4.26 -25.22 -50.15
CA SER A 9 -4.21 -23.74 -50.24
C SER A 9 -5.46 -23.00 -49.69
N GLY A 10 -6.54 -23.70 -49.35
CA GLY A 10 -7.76 -23.03 -48.86
C GLY A 10 -7.88 -22.95 -47.34
N LEU A 11 -7.43 -23.96 -46.61
CA LEU A 11 -7.60 -24.05 -45.17
C LEU A 11 -6.64 -23.13 -44.40
N GLY A 12 -5.43 -22.94 -44.93
CA GLY A 12 -4.42 -22.06 -44.31
C GLY A 12 -4.76 -20.56 -44.39
N PHE A 13 -5.50 -20.16 -45.44
CA PHE A 13 -5.95 -18.78 -45.61
C PHE A 13 -7.14 -18.47 -44.69
N TYR A 14 -8.08 -19.41 -44.56
CA TYR A 14 -9.25 -19.25 -43.68
C TYR A 14 -8.88 -19.24 -42.21
N ILE A 15 -7.89 -20.02 -41.78
CA ILE A 15 -7.36 -20.01 -40.40
C ILE A 15 -6.60 -18.72 -40.13
N LYS A 16 -5.80 -18.20 -41.08
CA LYS A 16 -5.09 -16.93 -40.93
C LYS A 16 -6.02 -15.72 -40.89
N GLU A 17 -7.11 -15.70 -41.63
CA GLU A 17 -8.11 -14.63 -41.57
C GLU A 17 -8.96 -14.71 -40.29
N LYS A 18 -9.31 -15.92 -39.82
CA LYS A 18 -10.02 -16.10 -38.56
C LYS A 18 -9.16 -15.69 -37.35
N ILE A 19 -7.87 -16.04 -37.36
CA ILE A 19 -6.91 -15.60 -36.31
C ILE A 19 -6.64 -14.09 -36.38
N LYS A 20 -6.60 -13.48 -37.57
CA LYS A 20 -6.53 -12.01 -37.71
C LYS A 20 -7.82 -11.33 -37.27
N GLY A 21 -8.98 -11.90 -37.59
CA GLY A 21 -10.29 -11.41 -37.15
C GLY A 21 -10.48 -11.52 -35.64
N GLU A 22 -10.06 -12.62 -35.03
CA GLU A 22 -10.10 -12.81 -33.55
C GLU A 22 -9.07 -11.92 -32.84
N LYS A 23 -7.87 -11.68 -33.40
CA LYS A 23 -6.91 -10.71 -32.85
C LYS A 23 -7.40 -9.26 -33.00
N ALA A 24 -8.10 -8.92 -34.07
CA ALA A 24 -8.71 -7.60 -34.24
C ALA A 24 -9.97 -7.40 -33.36
N LEU A 25 -10.69 -8.46 -33.01
CA LEU A 25 -11.82 -8.37 -32.06
C LEU A 25 -11.38 -8.25 -30.59
N ASN A 26 -10.15 -8.65 -30.24
CA ASN A 26 -9.63 -8.55 -28.86
C ASN A 26 -8.92 -7.23 -28.54
N GLN A 27 -8.79 -6.29 -29.48
CA GLN A 27 -8.39 -4.91 -29.23
C GLN A 27 -9.60 -3.98 -29.05
N LYS A 28 -10.63 -4.41 -28.32
CA LYS A 28 -11.65 -3.47 -27.83
C LYS A 28 -10.96 -2.59 -26.76
N GLN A 29 -10.55 -1.40 -27.17
CA GLN A 29 -10.22 -0.32 -26.23
C GLN A 29 -11.45 -0.14 -25.33
N THR A 30 -11.30 -0.52 -24.06
CA THR A 30 -12.39 -0.33 -23.11
C THR A 30 -12.33 1.10 -22.62
N GLU A 31 -13.31 1.89 -23.00
CA GLU A 31 -13.44 3.29 -22.59
C GLU A 31 -14.43 3.39 -21.43
N THR A 32 -14.08 4.16 -20.41
CA THR A 32 -14.91 4.41 -19.23
C THR A 32 -14.70 5.84 -18.72
N ASP A 33 -15.55 6.33 -17.83
CA ASP A 33 -15.34 7.66 -17.26
C ASP A 33 -14.14 7.65 -16.28
N VAL A 34 -14.01 6.60 -15.45
CA VAL A 34 -12.96 6.52 -14.43
C VAL A 34 -12.27 5.16 -14.44
N ILE A 35 -10.95 5.14 -14.34
CA ILE A 35 -10.16 3.95 -14.04
C ILE A 35 -9.51 4.12 -12.67
N ILE A 36 -9.65 3.11 -11.82
CA ILE A 36 -8.90 3.00 -10.55
C ILE A 36 -7.80 1.96 -10.76
N ILE A 37 -6.55 2.34 -10.46
CA ILE A 37 -5.39 1.45 -10.51
C ILE A 37 -5.05 0.99 -9.09
N GLY A 38 -5.12 -0.34 -8.83
CA GLY A 38 -5.01 -0.98 -7.53
C GLY A 38 -6.36 -1.41 -6.97
N GLY A 39 -6.42 -2.53 -6.25
CA GLY A 39 -7.65 -3.14 -5.68
C GLY A 39 -7.67 -3.18 -4.15
N GLY A 40 -6.81 -2.38 -3.48
CA GLY A 40 -6.75 -2.30 -2.02
C GLY A 40 -7.83 -1.41 -1.40
N GLN A 41 -7.73 -1.19 -0.09
CA GLN A 41 -8.68 -0.39 0.71
C GLN A 41 -8.96 1.01 0.13
N ALA A 42 -7.96 1.66 -0.46
CA ALA A 42 -8.11 2.99 -1.05
C ALA A 42 -8.99 2.94 -2.31
N ALA A 43 -8.75 1.97 -3.17
CA ALA A 43 -9.56 1.72 -4.36
C ALA A 43 -11.01 1.39 -3.99
N LEU A 44 -11.23 0.48 -3.04
CA LEU A 44 -12.58 0.05 -2.62
C LEU A 44 -13.36 1.20 -1.98
N SER A 45 -12.71 2.02 -1.16
CA SER A 45 -13.32 3.21 -0.58
C SER A 45 -13.76 4.21 -1.65
N THR A 46 -12.90 4.44 -2.65
CA THR A 46 -13.19 5.34 -3.77
C THR A 46 -14.31 4.80 -4.65
N ALA A 47 -14.26 3.50 -4.97
CA ALA A 47 -15.28 2.79 -5.75
C ALA A 47 -16.67 2.87 -5.12
N TYR A 48 -16.75 2.82 -3.78
CA TYR A 48 -18.01 3.01 -3.05
C TYR A 48 -18.66 4.36 -3.36
N PHE A 49 -17.89 5.45 -3.33
CA PHE A 49 -18.42 6.78 -3.61
C PHE A 49 -18.73 6.99 -5.10
N LEU A 50 -17.90 6.48 -6.02
CA LEU A 50 -18.20 6.50 -7.48
C LEU A 50 -19.52 5.77 -7.77
N LYS A 51 -19.71 4.58 -7.20
CA LYS A 51 -20.95 3.83 -7.36
C LYS A 51 -22.17 4.60 -6.82
N ARG A 52 -22.03 5.25 -5.68
CA ARG A 52 -23.12 6.09 -5.12
C ARG A 52 -23.48 7.27 -6.00
N LYS A 53 -22.51 7.87 -6.67
CA LYS A 53 -22.71 8.95 -7.65
C LYS A 53 -23.11 8.44 -9.03
N LYS A 54 -23.16 7.12 -9.25
CA LYS A 54 -23.47 6.47 -10.54
C LYS A 54 -22.49 6.85 -11.64
N ILE A 55 -21.24 7.17 -11.29
CA ILE A 55 -20.15 7.43 -12.25
C ILE A 55 -19.63 6.06 -12.73
N PRO A 56 -19.58 5.79 -14.04
CA PRO A 56 -19.01 4.56 -14.60
C PRO A 56 -17.52 4.45 -14.29
N PHE A 57 -17.07 3.28 -13.82
CA PHE A 57 -15.67 3.04 -13.53
C PHE A 57 -15.31 1.56 -13.67
N ILE A 58 -14.00 1.28 -13.75
CA ILE A 58 -13.40 -0.05 -13.58
C ILE A 58 -12.24 0.04 -12.60
N ILE A 59 -11.92 -1.08 -11.98
CA ILE A 59 -10.75 -1.25 -11.11
C ILE A 59 -9.80 -2.24 -11.79
N LEU A 60 -8.52 -1.86 -11.93
CA LEU A 60 -7.45 -2.72 -12.42
C LEU A 60 -6.56 -3.10 -11.24
N ASP A 61 -6.50 -4.38 -10.89
CA ASP A 61 -5.78 -4.88 -9.71
C ASP A 61 -4.79 -5.97 -10.08
N ASP A 62 -3.56 -5.85 -9.61
CA ASP A 62 -2.47 -6.80 -9.90
C ASP A 62 -2.54 -8.09 -9.07
N GLN A 63 -3.39 -8.13 -8.04
CA GLN A 63 -3.56 -9.31 -7.20
C GLN A 63 -4.47 -10.34 -7.86
N ASN A 64 -4.35 -11.62 -7.46
CA ASN A 64 -5.25 -12.68 -7.91
C ASN A 64 -6.58 -12.72 -7.14
N GLN A 65 -6.65 -12.02 -6.00
CA GLN A 65 -7.80 -12.02 -5.10
C GLN A 65 -7.91 -10.71 -4.33
N ALA A 66 -9.05 -10.50 -3.68
CA ALA A 66 -9.30 -9.38 -2.80
C ALA A 66 -8.34 -9.33 -1.61
N GLY A 67 -8.02 -8.13 -1.13
CA GLY A 67 -7.22 -7.91 0.07
C GLY A 67 -6.06 -6.92 -0.10
N GLY A 68 -5.62 -6.65 -1.35
CA GLY A 68 -4.53 -5.71 -1.62
C GLY A 68 -3.27 -6.03 -0.80
N ALA A 69 -2.65 -5.02 -0.19
CA ALA A 69 -1.44 -5.18 0.62
C ALA A 69 -1.58 -6.14 1.81
N TRP A 70 -2.79 -6.33 2.35
CA TRP A 70 -3.03 -7.22 3.49
C TRP A 70 -2.72 -8.68 3.18
N LEU A 71 -2.79 -9.11 1.92
CA LEU A 71 -2.42 -10.45 1.49
C LEU A 71 -0.97 -10.80 1.84
N HIS A 72 -0.09 -9.82 1.85
CA HIS A 72 1.36 -9.97 2.00
C HIS A 72 1.88 -9.70 3.42
N ALA A 73 1.05 -9.17 4.31
CA ALA A 73 1.41 -8.91 5.69
C ALA A 73 1.80 -10.21 6.43
N TRP A 74 2.51 -10.14 7.55
CA TRP A 74 2.90 -11.30 8.33
C TRP A 74 1.71 -11.96 9.04
N ASN A 75 1.87 -13.22 9.42
CA ASN A 75 0.76 -14.06 9.83
C ASN A 75 0.09 -13.62 11.14
N SER A 76 0.87 -13.13 12.09
CA SER A 76 0.40 -12.67 13.40
C SER A 76 -0.04 -11.21 13.43
N LEU A 77 0.00 -10.50 12.29
CA LEU A 77 -0.40 -9.11 12.22
C LEU A 77 -1.81 -8.89 12.79
N ARG A 78 -1.90 -7.95 13.70
CA ARG A 78 -3.17 -7.40 14.19
C ARG A 78 -3.25 -5.91 13.90
N LEU A 79 -4.47 -5.46 13.65
CA LEU A 79 -4.74 -4.03 13.66
C LEU A 79 -4.50 -3.50 15.08
N PHE A 80 -4.32 -2.21 15.18
CA PHE A 80 -4.17 -1.50 16.47
C PHE A 80 -5.40 -0.64 16.80
N SER A 81 -6.51 -0.88 16.10
CA SER A 81 -7.82 -0.23 16.31
C SER A 81 -8.94 -1.25 16.18
N PRO A 82 -10.05 -1.09 16.92
CA PRO A 82 -11.20 -1.99 16.83
C PRO A 82 -11.84 -1.98 15.42
N ASN A 83 -12.65 -3.00 15.13
CA ASN A 83 -13.37 -3.16 13.86
C ASN A 83 -14.18 -1.91 13.45
N SER A 84 -14.86 -1.24 14.39
CA SER A 84 -15.63 -0.02 14.14
C SER A 84 -14.77 1.16 13.66
N TRP A 85 -13.48 1.18 14.02
CA TRP A 85 -12.47 2.16 13.60
C TRP A 85 -11.51 1.61 12.54
N SER A 86 -11.87 0.48 11.94
CA SER A 86 -11.11 -0.20 10.89
C SER A 86 -12.01 -0.54 9.70
N SER A 87 -13.03 0.28 9.45
CA SER A 87 -14.08 0.02 8.48
C SER A 87 -14.01 0.97 7.29
N LEU A 88 -14.36 0.45 6.12
CA LEU A 88 -14.58 1.21 4.90
C LEU A 88 -15.98 1.86 4.91
N PRO A 89 -16.23 2.87 4.04
CA PRO A 89 -17.51 3.58 4.03
C PRO A 89 -18.70 2.67 3.68
N GLY A 90 -19.82 2.90 4.35
CA GLY A 90 -21.10 2.26 4.03
C GLY A 90 -21.33 0.88 4.62
N TRP A 91 -20.30 0.21 5.15
CA TRP A 91 -20.44 -1.06 5.85
C TRP A 91 -19.35 -1.23 6.91
N VAL A 92 -19.79 -1.32 8.15
CA VAL A 92 -18.89 -1.55 9.29
C VAL A 92 -18.36 -2.98 9.23
N MET A 93 -17.06 -3.16 9.50
CA MET A 93 -16.44 -4.48 9.61
C MET A 93 -17.19 -5.31 10.68
N PRO A 94 -17.58 -6.55 10.38
CA PRO A 94 -18.23 -7.43 11.36
C PRO A 94 -17.44 -7.54 12.66
N ASN A 95 -18.12 -7.93 13.73
CA ASN A 95 -17.46 -8.18 15.01
C ASN A 95 -16.41 -9.28 14.83
N THR A 96 -15.25 -9.04 15.42
CA THR A 96 -14.10 -9.94 15.47
C THR A 96 -14.08 -10.72 16.76
N GLU A 97 -13.39 -11.85 16.81
CA GLU A 97 -13.27 -12.66 18.02
C GLU A 97 -12.51 -11.92 19.13
N GLN A 98 -11.60 -11.02 18.74
CA GLN A 98 -10.80 -10.23 19.66
C GLN A 98 -10.96 -8.74 19.38
N THR A 99 -10.52 -7.90 20.31
CA THR A 99 -10.61 -6.43 20.23
C THR A 99 -10.01 -5.88 18.93
N TYR A 100 -8.88 -6.44 18.52
CA TYR A 100 -8.16 -5.98 17.33
C TYR A 100 -8.23 -7.03 16.22
N PRO A 101 -8.76 -6.68 15.03
CA PRO A 101 -8.86 -7.58 13.89
C PRO A 101 -7.52 -8.16 13.47
N THR A 102 -7.53 -9.44 13.10
CA THR A 102 -6.39 -10.14 12.49
C THR A 102 -6.25 -9.80 11.01
N LYS A 103 -5.08 -10.07 10.43
CA LYS A 103 -4.87 -10.07 8.98
C LYS A 103 -5.98 -10.81 8.22
N LYS A 104 -6.34 -12.02 8.68
CA LYS A 104 -7.36 -12.86 8.04
C LYS A 104 -8.72 -12.18 8.02
N GLU A 105 -9.16 -11.65 9.17
CA GLU A 105 -10.45 -10.94 9.29
C GLU A 105 -10.50 -9.68 8.40
N VAL A 106 -9.38 -8.96 8.26
CA VAL A 106 -9.30 -7.82 7.33
C VAL A 106 -9.44 -8.26 5.88
N ILE A 107 -8.74 -9.33 5.46
CA ILE A 107 -8.84 -9.87 4.09
C ILE A 107 -10.27 -10.33 3.78
N GLU A 108 -10.89 -11.08 4.71
CA GLU A 108 -12.28 -11.55 4.58
C GLU A 108 -13.26 -10.38 4.48
N TYR A 109 -13.06 -9.35 5.29
CA TYR A 109 -13.86 -8.11 5.22
C TYR A 109 -13.75 -7.44 3.86
N LEU A 110 -12.54 -7.24 3.33
CA LEU A 110 -12.33 -6.60 2.03
C LEU A 110 -12.94 -7.44 0.89
N GLN A 111 -12.82 -8.77 0.95
CA GLN A 111 -13.45 -9.68 -0.01
C GLN A 111 -14.98 -9.57 0.02
N GLN A 112 -15.57 -9.60 1.21
CA GLN A 112 -17.02 -9.43 1.38
C GLN A 112 -17.49 -8.03 0.96
N TYR A 113 -16.65 -7.01 1.17
CA TYR A 113 -16.94 -5.64 0.74
C TYR A 113 -17.03 -5.53 -0.78
N GLU A 114 -16.10 -6.14 -1.52
CA GLU A 114 -16.16 -6.21 -2.98
C GLU A 114 -17.44 -6.91 -3.48
N GLN A 115 -17.75 -8.06 -2.89
CA GLN A 115 -18.95 -8.84 -3.24
C GLN A 115 -20.23 -8.08 -2.93
N ARG A 116 -20.31 -7.45 -1.75
CA ARG A 116 -21.46 -6.67 -1.31
C ARG A 116 -21.80 -5.54 -2.26
N TYR A 117 -20.80 -4.83 -2.73
CA TYR A 117 -20.98 -3.69 -3.63
C TYR A 117 -20.83 -4.05 -5.11
N GLN A 118 -20.49 -5.29 -5.46
CA GLN A 118 -20.37 -5.76 -6.83
C GLN A 118 -19.53 -4.80 -7.69
N PHE A 119 -18.32 -4.52 -7.27
CA PHE A 119 -17.42 -3.62 -8.01
C PHE A 119 -16.92 -4.27 -9.30
N PRO A 120 -16.79 -3.51 -10.41
CA PRO A 120 -16.23 -4.00 -11.67
C PRO A 120 -14.70 -4.07 -11.59
N ILE A 121 -14.18 -5.15 -11.00
CA ILE A 121 -12.75 -5.39 -10.79
C ILE A 121 -12.23 -6.36 -11.84
N ILE A 122 -11.17 -5.99 -12.52
CA ILE A 122 -10.44 -6.82 -13.47
C ILE A 122 -9.10 -7.20 -12.82
N ARG A 123 -8.88 -8.50 -12.63
CA ARG A 123 -7.65 -9.05 -12.03
C ARG A 123 -7.31 -10.45 -12.56
N PRO A 124 -6.04 -10.85 -12.62
CA PRO A 124 -4.89 -9.98 -12.32
C PRO A 124 -4.56 -9.06 -13.50
N VAL A 125 -4.34 -7.78 -13.24
CA VAL A 125 -3.90 -6.79 -14.23
C VAL A 125 -2.79 -5.93 -13.64
N TYR A 126 -1.56 -6.16 -14.06
CA TYR A 126 -0.42 -5.31 -13.71
C TYR A 126 -0.34 -4.14 -14.68
N VAL A 127 -0.59 -2.93 -14.19
CA VAL A 127 -0.50 -1.70 -15.00
C VAL A 127 0.97 -1.30 -15.15
N ASP A 128 1.47 -1.35 -16.38
CA ASP A 128 2.85 -0.99 -16.71
C ASP A 128 3.07 0.52 -16.69
N HIS A 129 2.16 1.25 -17.37
CA HIS A 129 2.27 2.69 -17.46
C HIS A 129 0.96 3.40 -17.85
N VAL A 130 0.92 4.69 -17.53
CA VAL A 130 -0.15 5.62 -17.89
C VAL A 130 0.44 6.70 -18.81
N LYS A 131 -0.30 7.06 -19.86
CA LYS A 131 0.06 8.14 -20.79
C LYS A 131 -1.09 9.13 -20.95
N SER A 132 -0.74 10.37 -21.22
CA SER A 132 -1.71 11.41 -21.59
C SER A 132 -1.98 11.37 -23.10
N GLU A 133 -3.26 11.30 -23.48
CA GLU A 133 -3.70 11.29 -24.88
C GLU A 133 -4.80 12.36 -25.08
N GLY A 134 -4.37 13.62 -25.07
CA GLY A 134 -5.31 14.74 -25.12
C GLY A 134 -6.12 14.89 -23.85
N GLU A 135 -7.44 14.76 -23.94
CA GLU A 135 -8.36 14.89 -22.79
C GLU A 135 -8.52 13.59 -21.98
N VAL A 136 -7.95 12.49 -22.44
CA VAL A 136 -8.04 11.19 -21.75
C VAL A 136 -6.66 10.69 -21.35
N LEU A 137 -6.67 9.78 -20.36
CA LEU A 137 -5.50 9.00 -19.99
C LEU A 137 -5.65 7.58 -20.53
N SER A 138 -4.59 7.05 -21.14
CA SER A 138 -4.47 5.65 -21.52
C SER A 138 -3.68 4.88 -20.46
N VAL A 139 -4.26 3.76 -20.00
CA VAL A 139 -3.70 2.86 -18.99
C VAL A 139 -3.30 1.57 -19.70
N HIS A 140 -2.02 1.19 -19.61
CA HIS A 140 -1.44 0.07 -20.33
C HIS A 140 -1.05 -1.06 -19.40
N ALA A 141 -1.39 -2.31 -19.78
CA ALA A 141 -0.99 -3.53 -19.13
C ALA A 141 -0.69 -4.63 -20.17
N GLY A 142 0.59 -4.87 -20.45
CA GLY A 142 1.01 -5.74 -21.54
C GLY A 142 0.46 -5.26 -22.91
N GLU A 143 -0.32 -6.13 -23.57
CA GLU A 143 -0.97 -5.81 -24.85
C GLU A 143 -2.35 -5.10 -24.68
N GLN A 144 -2.85 -4.98 -23.45
CA GLN A 144 -4.16 -4.38 -23.17
C GLN A 144 -4.04 -2.88 -22.90
N THR A 145 -5.03 -2.12 -23.36
CA THR A 145 -5.11 -0.67 -23.12
C THR A 145 -6.54 -0.28 -22.79
N TRP A 146 -6.70 0.50 -21.74
CA TRP A 146 -7.96 1.13 -21.34
C TRP A 146 -7.80 2.64 -21.43
N ARG A 147 -8.90 3.34 -21.66
CA ARG A 147 -8.94 4.79 -21.72
C ARG A 147 -9.98 5.34 -20.76
N ALA A 148 -9.66 6.44 -20.08
CA ALA A 148 -10.60 7.10 -19.20
C ALA A 148 -10.40 8.63 -19.21
N LYS A 149 -11.49 9.35 -18.94
CA LYS A 149 -11.46 10.80 -18.72
C LYS A 149 -10.74 11.14 -17.42
N ALA A 150 -10.82 10.28 -16.41
CA ALA A 150 -10.16 10.43 -15.12
C ALA A 150 -9.50 9.13 -14.68
N VAL A 151 -8.30 9.21 -14.11
CA VAL A 151 -7.59 8.07 -13.52
C VAL A 151 -7.33 8.32 -12.04
N ILE A 152 -7.54 7.30 -11.22
CA ILE A 152 -7.23 7.30 -9.80
C ILE A 152 -6.13 6.28 -9.55
N SER A 153 -4.96 6.74 -9.13
CA SER A 153 -3.91 5.85 -8.65
C SER A 153 -4.17 5.53 -7.18
N ALA A 154 -4.31 4.25 -6.86
CA ALA A 154 -4.58 3.71 -5.53
C ALA A 154 -3.71 2.47 -5.22
N THR A 155 -2.50 2.43 -5.79
CA THR A 155 -1.56 1.31 -5.72
C THR A 155 -0.83 1.21 -4.38
N GLY A 156 -0.97 2.23 -3.53
CA GLY A 156 -0.40 2.23 -2.18
C GLY A 156 1.14 2.25 -2.18
N THR A 157 1.72 1.57 -1.18
CA THR A 157 3.15 1.64 -0.89
C THR A 157 3.81 0.27 -0.74
N TRP A 158 3.04 -0.80 -0.55
CA TRP A 158 3.55 -2.12 -0.14
C TRP A 158 4.59 -2.72 -1.09
N SER A 159 4.40 -2.55 -2.39
CA SER A 159 5.34 -3.07 -3.42
C SER A 159 6.65 -2.29 -3.49
N HIS A 160 6.82 -1.25 -2.68
CA HIS A 160 8.02 -0.42 -2.67
C HIS A 160 8.60 -0.25 -1.25
N PRO A 161 9.06 -1.35 -0.61
CA PRO A 161 9.70 -1.32 0.69
C PRO A 161 10.96 -0.45 0.65
N TYR A 162 11.20 0.29 1.74
CA TYR A 162 12.38 1.14 1.86
C TYR A 162 13.39 0.53 2.81
N ILE A 163 14.59 0.29 2.31
CA ILE A 163 15.76 -0.12 3.11
C ILE A 163 16.79 1.01 3.02
N PRO A 164 17.21 1.60 4.15
CA PRO A 164 18.28 2.60 4.16
C PRO A 164 19.61 1.97 3.76
N SER A 165 20.49 2.76 3.18
CA SER A 165 21.85 2.31 2.81
C SER A 165 22.80 2.59 3.95
N TYR A 166 23.62 1.58 4.29
CA TYR A 166 24.69 1.66 5.27
C TYR A 166 26.02 1.26 4.65
N PRO A 167 27.15 1.86 5.10
CA PRO A 167 28.48 1.40 4.69
C PRO A 167 28.67 -0.09 4.94
N GLY A 168 29.20 -0.84 3.97
CA GLY A 168 29.49 -2.27 4.07
C GLY A 168 28.29 -3.21 4.04
N GLN A 169 27.07 -2.69 3.82
CA GLN A 169 25.84 -3.50 3.82
C GLN A 169 25.86 -4.63 2.79
N GLU A 170 26.50 -4.40 1.65
CA GLU A 170 26.67 -5.38 0.56
C GLU A 170 27.59 -6.56 0.94
N ASN A 171 28.43 -6.39 1.95
CA ASN A 171 29.36 -7.44 2.43
C ASN A 171 28.76 -8.30 3.53
N PHE A 172 27.65 -7.88 4.12
CA PHE A 172 26.99 -8.61 5.20
C PHE A 172 26.48 -9.96 4.72
N LYS A 173 26.92 -11.05 5.36
CA LYS A 173 26.57 -12.44 5.00
C LYS A 173 25.31 -12.94 5.68
N GLY A 174 24.79 -12.21 6.68
CA GLY A 174 23.55 -12.55 7.36
C GLY A 174 22.32 -12.31 6.50
N LEU A 175 21.19 -12.78 6.96
CA LEU A 175 19.91 -12.56 6.29
C LEU A 175 19.48 -11.09 6.43
N GLN A 176 19.09 -10.47 5.33
CA GLN A 176 18.42 -9.16 5.35
C GLN A 176 16.99 -9.31 4.80
N LEU A 177 16.01 -8.90 5.57
CA LEU A 177 14.60 -9.02 5.23
C LEU A 177 13.86 -7.72 5.56
N HIS A 178 13.07 -7.19 4.62
CA HIS A 178 12.14 -6.11 4.97
C HIS A 178 10.87 -6.67 5.60
N SER A 179 10.22 -5.93 6.48
CA SER A 179 8.94 -6.32 7.13
C SER A 179 7.84 -6.70 6.13
N ALA A 180 7.90 -6.19 4.91
CA ALA A 180 7.03 -6.60 3.80
C ALA A 180 7.13 -8.09 3.44
N HIS A 181 8.25 -8.73 3.73
CA HIS A 181 8.54 -10.14 3.41
C HIS A 181 8.63 -11.01 4.67
N TYR A 182 8.53 -10.41 5.86
CA TYR A 182 8.45 -11.15 7.12
C TYR A 182 7.13 -11.91 7.20
N GLN A 183 7.16 -13.19 7.59
CA GLN A 183 5.96 -14.01 7.74
C GLN A 183 5.76 -14.52 9.16
N ASN A 184 6.83 -14.96 9.82
CA ASN A 184 6.83 -15.46 11.20
C ASN A 184 8.26 -15.52 11.74
N ALA A 185 8.42 -15.85 13.04
CA ALA A 185 9.71 -15.86 13.72
C ALA A 185 10.55 -17.14 13.50
N GLU A 186 10.05 -18.18 12.87
CA GLU A 186 10.73 -19.49 12.74
C GLU A 186 12.13 -19.43 12.12
N LEU A 187 12.31 -18.58 11.10
CA LEU A 187 13.60 -18.39 10.44
C LEU A 187 14.68 -17.79 11.34
N PHE A 188 14.28 -17.23 12.47
CA PHE A 188 15.17 -16.44 13.34
C PHE A 188 15.52 -17.19 14.63
N LYS A 189 14.98 -18.39 14.83
CA LYS A 189 15.21 -19.19 16.04
C LYS A 189 16.70 -19.33 16.34
N ASP A 190 17.07 -19.11 17.61
CA ASP A 190 18.43 -19.22 18.15
C ASP A 190 19.48 -18.32 17.45
N LYS A 191 19.05 -17.19 16.87
CA LYS A 191 19.89 -16.21 16.18
C LYS A 191 19.98 -14.88 16.93
N HIS A 192 21.03 -14.10 16.61
CA HIS A 192 21.10 -12.68 16.97
C HIS A 192 20.44 -11.87 15.87
N VAL A 193 19.28 -11.30 16.16
CA VAL A 193 18.43 -10.62 15.17
C VAL A 193 18.31 -9.13 15.48
N MET A 194 18.65 -8.31 14.51
CA MET A 194 18.47 -6.87 14.58
C MET A 194 17.15 -6.47 13.93
N ILE A 195 16.30 -5.75 14.66
CA ILE A 195 15.07 -5.14 14.16
C ILE A 195 15.30 -3.63 14.02
N VAL A 196 15.18 -3.09 12.81
CA VAL A 196 15.45 -1.67 12.52
C VAL A 196 14.15 -0.95 12.20
N GLY A 197 13.78 0.02 13.03
CA GLY A 197 12.59 0.85 12.87
C GLY A 197 11.73 0.96 14.14
N GLY A 198 11.33 2.18 14.49
CA GLY A 198 10.68 2.54 15.75
C GLY A 198 9.16 2.68 15.70
N GLY A 199 8.48 2.14 14.68
CA GLY A 199 7.02 2.18 14.57
C GLY A 199 6.32 0.88 15.00
N ASN A 200 5.00 0.83 14.80
CA ASN A 200 4.16 -0.31 15.17
C ASN A 200 4.64 -1.66 14.58
N SER A 201 5.10 -1.69 13.32
CA SER A 201 5.63 -2.91 12.71
C SER A 201 6.89 -3.41 13.40
N GLY A 202 7.82 -2.49 13.77
CA GLY A 202 9.04 -2.83 14.49
C GLY A 202 8.73 -3.42 15.85
N ALA A 203 7.83 -2.79 16.62
CA ALA A 203 7.43 -3.26 17.94
C ALA A 203 6.74 -4.63 17.91
N GLN A 204 5.81 -4.84 16.97
CA GLN A 204 5.08 -6.12 16.84
C GLN A 204 6.01 -7.26 16.40
N ILE A 205 6.89 -7.03 15.43
CA ILE A 205 7.85 -8.03 14.96
C ILE A 205 8.90 -8.33 16.05
N LEU A 206 9.39 -7.30 16.76
CA LEU A 206 10.27 -7.49 17.90
C LEU A 206 9.61 -8.35 18.98
N ALA A 207 8.34 -8.06 19.30
CA ALA A 207 7.59 -8.82 20.30
C ALA A 207 7.49 -10.31 19.97
N GLU A 208 7.34 -10.65 18.69
CA GLU A 208 7.29 -12.03 18.22
C GLU A 208 8.69 -12.67 18.14
N VAL A 209 9.65 -12.02 17.51
CA VAL A 209 11.00 -12.58 17.28
C VAL A 209 11.76 -12.77 18.59
N SER A 210 11.58 -11.87 19.56
CA SER A 210 12.23 -11.97 20.89
C SER A 210 11.77 -13.17 21.75
N GLN A 211 10.78 -13.92 21.30
CA GLN A 211 10.38 -15.16 21.96
C GLN A 211 11.27 -16.36 21.56
N VAL A 212 11.97 -16.27 20.42
CA VAL A 212 12.74 -17.38 19.85
C VAL A 212 14.18 -17.01 19.51
N ALA A 213 14.55 -15.74 19.60
CA ALA A 213 15.85 -15.21 19.21
C ALA A 213 16.35 -14.18 20.23
N ASP A 214 17.67 -13.96 20.25
CA ASP A 214 18.27 -12.81 20.89
C ASP A 214 18.10 -11.59 19.98
N THR A 215 17.53 -10.49 20.50
CA THR A 215 17.09 -9.38 19.68
C THR A 215 17.75 -8.06 20.06
N LEU A 216 18.05 -7.26 19.04
CA LEU A 216 18.56 -5.90 19.14
C LEU A 216 17.61 -4.97 18.37
N TRP A 217 17.06 -3.96 19.05
CA TRP A 217 16.14 -3.02 18.42
C TRP A 217 16.81 -1.69 18.11
N ILE A 218 16.83 -1.27 16.84
CA ILE A 218 17.50 -0.06 16.37
C ILE A 218 16.48 0.99 15.95
N THR A 219 16.57 2.17 16.53
CA THR A 219 15.69 3.29 16.20
C THR A 219 16.46 4.62 16.15
N PRO A 220 16.17 5.53 15.21
CA PRO A 220 16.85 6.81 15.10
C PRO A 220 16.57 7.74 16.29
N THR A 221 15.39 7.62 16.88
CA THR A 221 14.94 8.33 18.09
C THR A 221 14.27 7.35 19.05
N PRO A 222 14.17 7.65 20.36
CA PRO A 222 13.45 6.81 21.29
C PRO A 222 12.02 6.55 20.81
N PRO A 223 11.56 5.28 20.77
CA PRO A 223 10.19 4.97 20.40
C PRO A 223 9.19 5.63 21.35
N GLN A 224 8.08 6.11 20.80
CA GLN A 224 6.99 6.68 21.57
C GLN A 224 5.88 5.63 21.73
N PHE A 225 5.57 5.29 22.97
CA PHE A 225 4.52 4.35 23.31
C PHE A 225 3.27 5.11 23.75
N LEU A 226 2.10 4.68 23.28
CA LEU A 226 0.83 5.11 23.86
C LEU A 226 0.63 4.43 25.23
N ALA A 227 -0.18 5.05 26.09
CA ALA A 227 -0.57 4.43 27.33
C ALA A 227 -1.33 3.11 27.09
N ASP A 228 -1.26 2.17 28.01
CA ASP A 228 -1.80 0.80 27.86
C ASP A 228 -3.31 0.72 27.65
N ASP A 229 -4.04 1.75 28.08
CA ASP A 229 -5.49 1.92 27.90
C ASP A 229 -5.88 2.70 26.65
N VAL A 230 -4.88 3.12 25.86
CA VAL A 230 -5.06 3.93 24.65
C VAL A 230 -4.76 3.09 23.42
N ASP A 231 -5.70 3.05 22.48
CA ASP A 231 -5.55 2.33 21.21
C ASP A 231 -5.48 3.28 19.99
N GLY A 232 -5.42 2.69 18.81
CA GLY A 232 -5.30 3.41 17.56
C GLY A 232 -6.39 4.43 17.26
N ARG A 233 -7.53 4.42 17.98
CA ARG A 233 -8.57 5.45 17.85
C ARG A 233 -8.02 6.84 18.11
N VAL A 234 -7.15 6.98 19.10
CA VAL A 234 -6.51 8.26 19.43
C VAL A 234 -5.65 8.76 18.28
N LEU A 235 -4.92 7.87 17.60
CA LEU A 235 -4.11 8.24 16.43
C LEU A 235 -4.98 8.79 15.28
N PHE A 236 -6.14 8.19 15.05
CA PHE A 236 -7.08 8.68 14.01
C PHE A 236 -7.75 10.00 14.41
N LEU A 237 -8.10 10.18 15.68
CA LEU A 237 -8.61 11.44 16.17
C LEU A 237 -7.58 12.56 16.00
N ARG A 238 -6.31 12.30 16.35
CA ARG A 238 -5.19 13.22 16.16
C ARG A 238 -4.98 13.55 14.67
N ALA A 239 -4.99 12.55 13.79
CA ALA A 239 -4.89 12.78 12.34
C ALA A 239 -6.07 13.62 11.81
N THR A 240 -7.27 13.40 12.35
CA THR A 240 -8.46 14.17 12.01
C THR A 240 -8.33 15.63 12.43
N GLU A 241 -7.86 15.90 13.64
CA GLU A 241 -7.68 17.26 14.14
C GLU A 241 -6.57 18.00 13.37
N ARG A 242 -5.49 17.32 12.99
CA ARG A 242 -4.45 17.91 12.12
C ARG A 242 -5.02 18.32 10.77
N LEU A 243 -5.80 17.46 10.12
CA LEU A 243 -6.41 17.80 8.85
C LEU A 243 -7.35 18.99 8.99
N LYS A 244 -8.19 19.02 10.04
CA LYS A 244 -9.11 20.11 10.30
C LYS A 244 -8.36 21.42 10.53
N ALA A 245 -7.31 21.41 11.35
CA ALA A 245 -6.48 22.58 11.59
C ALA A 245 -5.79 23.09 10.30
N GLN A 246 -5.31 22.17 9.47
CA GLN A 246 -4.71 22.52 8.17
C GLN A 246 -5.72 23.20 7.24
N LEU A 247 -6.94 22.68 7.16
CA LEU A 247 -8.02 23.26 6.34
C LEU A 247 -8.50 24.63 6.86
N GLU A 248 -8.42 24.85 8.18
CA GLU A 248 -8.77 26.11 8.85
C GLU A 248 -7.61 27.10 8.94
N GLY A 249 -6.42 26.76 8.42
CA GLY A 249 -5.22 27.58 8.50
C GLY A 249 -4.70 27.79 9.95
N ARG A 250 -5.08 26.91 10.89
CA ARG A 250 -4.64 26.95 12.29
C ARG A 250 -3.34 26.16 12.50
N THR A 251 -2.45 26.67 13.33
CA THR A 251 -1.32 25.92 13.89
C THR A 251 -1.80 25.08 15.08
N ILE A 252 -1.25 23.86 15.22
CA ILE A 252 -1.46 23.02 16.41
C ILE A 252 -0.27 23.22 17.33
N ASP A 253 -0.49 23.82 18.51
CA ASP A 253 0.59 24.18 19.46
C ASP A 253 1.23 23.00 20.19
N GLN A 254 0.72 21.77 20.02
CA GLN A 254 1.32 20.59 20.60
C GLN A 254 1.80 19.62 19.53
N PRO A 255 2.95 18.98 19.71
CA PRO A 255 3.33 17.86 18.86
C PRO A 255 2.33 16.72 19.11
N VAL A 256 1.26 16.75 18.35
CA VAL A 256 0.32 15.64 18.34
C VAL A 256 1.10 14.46 17.76
N GLY A 257 1.39 13.45 18.56
CA GLY A 257 2.10 12.25 18.14
C GLY A 257 1.51 11.73 16.80
N GLY A 258 2.39 11.27 15.93
CA GLY A 258 2.00 10.82 14.59
C GLY A 258 1.36 9.44 14.62
N LEU A 259 0.95 8.94 13.46
CA LEU A 259 0.57 7.54 13.26
C LEU A 259 1.73 6.55 13.55
N GLY A 260 2.95 7.08 13.82
CA GLY A 260 4.12 6.32 14.20
C GLY A 260 4.19 5.91 15.67
N ASP A 261 3.38 6.53 16.56
CA ASP A 261 3.35 6.15 17.96
C ASP A 261 2.89 4.69 18.12
N ILE A 262 3.56 3.94 18.99
CA ILE A 262 3.35 2.52 19.16
C ILE A 262 2.12 2.28 20.03
N VAL A 263 1.16 1.57 19.49
CA VAL A 263 -0.01 1.12 20.23
C VAL A 263 0.33 -0.15 21.00
N MET A 264 0.03 -0.14 22.30
CA MET A 264 0.29 -1.25 23.22
C MET A 264 -0.76 -2.36 23.06
N ILE A 265 -0.72 -3.07 21.90
CA ILE A 265 -1.50 -4.30 21.72
C ILE A 265 -0.93 -5.43 22.60
N ASP A 266 -1.69 -6.50 22.83
CA ASP A 266 -1.34 -7.54 23.80
C ASP A 266 0.07 -8.10 23.62
N SER A 267 0.51 -8.41 22.39
CA SER A 267 1.86 -8.90 22.13
C SER A 267 2.96 -7.89 22.46
N VAL A 268 2.69 -6.60 22.29
CA VAL A 268 3.63 -5.52 22.63
C VAL A 268 3.67 -5.30 24.14
N LYS A 269 2.52 -5.40 24.84
CA LYS A 269 2.46 -5.39 26.31
C LYS A 269 3.26 -6.54 26.92
N ASP A 270 3.12 -7.76 26.38
CA ASP A 270 3.90 -8.92 26.81
C ASP A 270 5.40 -8.71 26.60
N ALA A 271 5.80 -8.14 25.47
CA ALA A 271 7.19 -7.79 25.18
C ALA A 271 7.72 -6.71 26.14
N HIS A 272 6.89 -5.73 26.48
CA HIS A 272 7.22 -4.71 27.48
C HIS A 272 7.44 -5.35 28.87
N ALA A 273 6.54 -6.23 29.31
CA ALA A 273 6.66 -6.95 30.57
C ALA A 273 7.92 -7.84 30.64
N ARG A 274 8.36 -8.40 29.51
CA ARG A 274 9.62 -9.17 29.37
C ARG A 274 10.87 -8.28 29.33
N GLY A 275 10.71 -6.95 29.27
CA GLY A 275 11.82 -6.00 29.23
C GLY A 275 12.60 -5.95 27.92
N VAL A 276 11.99 -6.34 26.79
CA VAL A 276 12.67 -6.40 25.48
C VAL A 276 12.50 -5.15 24.61
N LEU A 277 11.66 -4.21 25.02
CA LEU A 277 11.39 -2.99 24.26
C LEU A 277 12.41 -1.87 24.52
N HIS A 278 13.69 -2.22 24.57
CA HIS A 278 14.79 -1.26 24.65
C HIS A 278 15.40 -1.03 23.27
N SER A 279 15.57 0.23 22.86
CA SER A 279 16.14 0.54 21.57
C SER A 279 17.50 1.22 21.69
N GLU A 280 18.40 0.81 20.80
CA GLU A 280 19.70 1.44 20.60
C GLU A 280 19.65 2.44 19.44
N ARG A 281 20.67 3.32 19.39
CA ARG A 281 20.86 4.26 18.29
C ARG A 281 21.41 3.53 17.06
N PRO A 282 21.29 4.12 15.85
CA PRO A 282 21.83 3.53 14.64
C PRO A 282 23.32 3.22 14.74
N PHE A 283 23.72 2.09 14.20
CA PHE A 283 25.10 1.67 14.03
C PHE A 283 25.76 2.39 12.84
N SER A 284 27.11 2.37 12.75
CA SER A 284 27.87 3.11 11.74
C SER A 284 28.04 2.35 10.44
N ALA A 285 28.29 1.03 10.50
CA ALA A 285 28.59 0.21 9.32
C ALA A 285 28.28 -1.26 9.55
N PHE A 286 28.09 -1.99 8.46
CA PHE A 286 28.08 -3.45 8.45
C PHE A 286 29.49 -4.03 8.29
N THR A 287 29.67 -5.23 8.83
CA THR A 287 30.73 -6.16 8.54
C THR A 287 30.16 -7.45 7.95
N GLU A 288 30.99 -8.43 7.61
CA GLU A 288 30.50 -9.73 7.11
C GLU A 288 29.53 -10.42 8.10
N ASN A 289 29.75 -10.30 9.42
CA ASN A 289 29.07 -11.07 10.45
C ASN A 289 28.35 -10.22 11.50
N GLY A 290 28.21 -8.92 11.28
CA GLY A 290 27.62 -8.03 12.26
C GLY A 290 27.70 -6.58 11.89
N VAL A 291 27.71 -5.72 12.90
CA VAL A 291 27.75 -4.26 12.76
C VAL A 291 28.83 -3.64 13.64
N ILE A 292 29.29 -2.45 13.25
CA ILE A 292 30.19 -1.59 14.01
C ILE A 292 29.40 -0.39 14.53
N TRP A 293 29.53 -0.12 15.80
CA TRP A 293 28.95 1.04 16.47
C TRP A 293 29.80 2.30 16.26
N GLU A 294 29.28 3.45 16.64
CA GLU A 294 29.98 4.74 16.52
C GLU A 294 31.30 4.78 17.34
N ASP A 295 31.35 4.07 18.47
CA ASP A 295 32.53 3.93 19.32
C ASP A 295 33.56 2.91 18.78
N GLY A 296 33.30 2.31 17.63
CA GLY A 296 34.15 1.27 17.01
C GLY A 296 33.94 -0.14 17.56
N SER A 297 33.05 -0.35 18.55
CA SER A 297 32.74 -1.70 19.07
C SER A 297 31.99 -2.54 18.03
N PHE A 298 32.21 -3.86 18.08
CA PHE A 298 31.57 -4.83 17.18
C PHE A 298 30.42 -5.55 17.89
N GLN A 299 29.31 -5.71 17.16
CA GLN A 299 28.17 -6.53 17.57
C GLN A 299 27.90 -7.61 16.52
N GLN A 300 27.92 -8.88 16.92
CA GLN A 300 27.53 -9.99 16.05
C GLN A 300 26.04 -9.93 15.74
N VAL A 301 25.68 -10.08 14.46
CA VAL A 301 24.30 -10.12 13.98
C VAL A 301 24.18 -11.22 12.91
N ASN A 302 23.16 -12.07 13.01
CA ASN A 302 22.90 -13.13 12.03
C ASN A 302 21.80 -12.72 11.03
N ALA A 303 20.90 -11.83 11.43
CA ALA A 303 19.82 -11.36 10.58
C ALA A 303 19.39 -9.92 10.91
N VAL A 304 18.92 -9.22 9.89
CA VAL A 304 18.33 -7.87 10.01
C VAL A 304 16.93 -7.88 9.45
N ILE A 305 15.97 -7.39 10.24
CA ILE A 305 14.59 -7.14 9.79
C ILE A 305 14.38 -5.64 9.70
N TRP A 306 14.23 -5.15 8.47
CA TRP A 306 14.01 -3.75 8.16
C TRP A 306 12.54 -3.39 8.31
N CYS A 307 12.18 -2.70 9.38
CA CYS A 307 10.85 -2.13 9.64
C CYS A 307 10.85 -0.62 9.32
N THR A 308 11.50 -0.25 8.24
CA THR A 308 11.86 1.12 7.86
C THR A 308 10.86 1.78 6.92
N GLY A 309 9.67 1.19 6.80
CA GLY A 309 8.56 1.75 6.05
C GLY A 309 8.67 1.54 4.53
N PHE A 310 7.89 2.33 3.80
CA PHE A 310 7.64 2.13 2.37
C PHE A 310 7.64 3.46 1.63
N LYS A 311 7.95 3.42 0.35
CA LYS A 311 7.76 4.53 -0.58
C LYS A 311 6.50 4.32 -1.42
N ALA A 312 5.95 5.38 -1.99
CA ALA A 312 4.79 5.28 -2.87
C ALA A 312 5.10 4.44 -4.14
N THR A 313 4.16 3.59 -4.55
CA THR A 313 4.28 2.79 -5.78
C THR A 313 3.79 3.60 -6.97
N LEU A 314 4.69 4.37 -7.60
CA LEU A 314 4.37 5.34 -8.66
C LEU A 314 5.04 5.03 -10.01
N SER A 315 5.64 3.86 -10.19
CA SER A 315 6.37 3.49 -11.41
C SER A 315 5.53 3.64 -12.67
N HIS A 316 4.24 3.28 -12.60
CA HIS A 316 3.29 3.38 -13.71
C HIS A 316 2.98 4.83 -14.13
N LEU A 317 3.25 5.82 -13.28
CA LEU A 317 3.03 7.25 -13.56
C LEU A 317 4.29 7.98 -14.06
N LYS A 318 5.46 7.32 -14.06
CA LYS A 318 6.72 7.94 -14.54
C LYS A 318 6.64 8.51 -15.96
N PRO A 319 5.95 7.87 -16.94
CA PRO A 319 5.84 8.43 -18.28
C PRO A 319 5.10 9.77 -18.37
N LEU A 320 4.35 10.14 -17.34
CA LEU A 320 3.70 11.46 -17.26
C LEU A 320 4.67 12.59 -16.85
N GLY A 321 5.89 12.26 -16.39
CA GLY A 321 6.90 13.24 -15.99
C GLY A 321 6.54 14.07 -14.74
N ILE A 322 5.68 13.54 -13.87
CA ILE A 322 5.14 14.27 -12.71
C ILE A 322 5.62 13.73 -11.36
N VAL A 323 6.37 12.63 -11.36
CA VAL A 323 6.93 12.03 -10.13
C VAL A 323 8.16 12.82 -9.73
N GLU A 324 8.14 13.36 -8.52
CA GLU A 324 9.23 14.16 -7.93
C GLU A 324 10.38 13.27 -7.41
N GLU A 325 11.56 13.83 -7.15
CA GLU A 325 12.75 13.10 -6.68
C GLU A 325 12.53 12.36 -5.34
N ASN A 326 11.71 12.92 -4.46
CA ASN A 326 11.33 12.31 -3.18
C ASN A 326 10.31 11.17 -3.33
N ASN A 327 9.99 10.76 -4.57
CA ASN A 327 9.00 9.73 -4.89
C ASN A 327 7.58 10.08 -4.42
N THR A 328 7.19 11.33 -4.54
CA THR A 328 5.81 11.83 -4.39
C THR A 328 5.35 12.51 -5.67
N ILE A 329 4.11 12.95 -5.72
CA ILE A 329 3.55 13.79 -6.78
C ILE A 329 2.95 15.01 -6.10
N LEU A 330 3.20 16.20 -6.64
CA LEU A 330 2.59 17.42 -6.14
C LEU A 330 1.08 17.39 -6.40
N VAL A 331 0.29 17.50 -5.32
CA VAL A 331 -1.17 17.42 -5.36
C VAL A 331 -1.81 18.64 -4.67
N GLU A 332 -3.00 19.01 -5.15
CA GLU A 332 -3.96 19.81 -4.43
C GLU A 332 -5.08 18.88 -3.96
N GLY A 333 -5.25 18.73 -2.65
CA GLY A 333 -6.07 17.66 -2.10
C GLY A 333 -5.52 16.28 -2.50
N THR A 334 -6.16 15.62 -3.46
CA THR A 334 -5.69 14.36 -4.05
C THR A 334 -5.44 14.47 -5.56
N ARG A 335 -5.72 15.62 -6.19
CA ARG A 335 -5.55 15.86 -7.62
C ARG A 335 -4.11 16.25 -7.94
N ALA A 336 -3.53 15.63 -8.96
CA ALA A 336 -2.18 15.98 -9.42
C ALA A 336 -2.17 17.37 -10.06
N VAL A 337 -1.27 18.26 -9.59
CA VAL A 337 -1.18 19.65 -10.09
C VAL A 337 -0.79 19.70 -11.56
N LYS A 338 0.17 18.84 -11.96
CA LYS A 338 0.68 18.80 -13.34
C LYS A 338 -0.14 17.93 -14.31
N GLN A 339 -1.18 17.20 -13.81
CA GLN A 339 -2.02 16.31 -14.61
C GLN A 339 -3.45 16.35 -14.06
N SER A 340 -4.26 17.24 -14.61
CA SER A 340 -5.57 17.62 -14.06
C SER A 340 -6.64 16.52 -14.07
N ASN A 341 -6.44 15.42 -14.79
CA ASN A 341 -7.32 14.25 -14.84
C ASN A 341 -6.73 13.02 -14.13
N LEU A 342 -5.79 13.24 -13.19
CA LEU A 342 -5.19 12.20 -12.35
C LEU A 342 -5.37 12.55 -10.86
N TRP A 343 -5.82 11.57 -10.09
CA TRP A 343 -5.94 11.64 -8.63
C TRP A 343 -5.14 10.53 -7.96
N LEU A 344 -4.69 10.79 -6.72
CA LEU A 344 -3.89 9.86 -5.92
C LEU A 344 -4.55 9.66 -4.56
N VAL A 345 -4.88 8.42 -4.20
CA VAL A 345 -5.61 8.10 -2.97
C VAL A 345 -4.91 6.99 -2.20
N GLY A 346 -4.71 7.19 -0.89
CA GLY A 346 -4.20 6.13 0.00
C GLY A 346 -2.67 6.07 0.13
N TYR A 347 -1.95 7.14 -0.19
CA TYR A 347 -0.49 7.17 -0.11
C TYR A 347 0.09 7.78 1.19
N GLY A 348 -0.73 8.01 2.20
CA GLY A 348 -0.29 8.57 3.47
C GLY A 348 -0.35 10.10 3.52
N GLU A 349 0.47 10.71 4.35
CA GLU A 349 0.36 12.12 4.76
C GLU A 349 0.23 13.12 3.61
N TRP A 350 0.95 12.92 2.51
CA TRP A 350 0.93 13.84 1.37
C TRP A 350 -0.33 13.77 0.51
N THR A 351 -1.15 12.71 0.66
CA THR A 351 -2.50 12.61 0.09
C THR A 351 -3.59 12.80 1.15
N GLY A 352 -3.21 13.22 2.34
CA GLY A 352 -4.09 13.55 3.46
C GLY A 352 -3.78 12.75 4.73
N PRO A 353 -3.81 13.37 5.90
CA PRO A 353 -3.54 12.72 7.17
C PRO A 353 -4.38 11.46 7.39
N GLY A 354 -3.72 10.35 7.66
CA GLY A 354 -4.36 9.05 7.84
C GLY A 354 -4.90 8.38 6.58
N SER A 355 -4.68 8.93 5.38
CA SER A 355 -5.25 8.41 4.12
C SER A 355 -4.81 6.99 3.78
N ALA A 356 -3.70 6.49 4.31
CA ALA A 356 -3.24 5.12 4.13
C ALA A 356 -3.92 4.10 5.07
N THR A 357 -4.85 4.53 5.94
CA THR A 357 -5.55 3.64 6.88
C THR A 357 -6.96 3.30 6.40
N LEU A 358 -7.53 2.18 6.90
CA LEU A 358 -8.89 1.74 6.53
C LEU A 358 -9.95 2.82 6.79
N VAL A 359 -9.95 3.43 7.97
CA VAL A 359 -10.93 4.46 8.32
C VAL A 359 -10.60 5.82 7.69
N GLY A 360 -9.32 6.19 7.69
CA GLY A 360 -8.89 7.52 7.27
C GLY A 360 -9.04 7.77 5.76
N VAL A 361 -8.89 6.73 4.95
CA VAL A 361 -9.03 6.83 3.48
C VAL A 361 -10.44 7.24 3.05
N SER A 362 -11.47 6.93 3.84
CA SER A 362 -12.87 7.24 3.49
C SER A 362 -13.10 8.71 3.23
N ARG A 363 -12.42 9.58 3.96
CA ARG A 363 -12.57 11.04 3.85
C ARG A 363 -11.94 11.57 2.57
N THR A 364 -10.70 11.19 2.30
CA THR A 364 -10.01 11.59 1.07
C THR A 364 -10.68 10.99 -0.16
N ALA A 365 -11.09 9.73 -0.12
CA ALA A 365 -11.82 9.07 -1.21
C ALA A 365 -13.13 9.78 -1.55
N ARG A 366 -13.89 10.24 -0.54
CA ARG A 366 -15.11 11.02 -0.77
C ARG A 366 -14.84 12.35 -1.46
N ALA A 367 -13.88 13.12 -0.92
CA ALA A 367 -13.49 14.41 -1.52
C ALA A 367 -13.00 14.25 -2.96
N THR A 368 -12.16 13.23 -3.21
CA THR A 368 -11.69 12.87 -4.56
C THR A 368 -12.84 12.62 -5.52
N VAL A 369 -13.85 11.84 -5.12
CA VAL A 369 -14.98 11.53 -6.00
C VAL A 369 -15.90 12.74 -6.18
N ASP A 370 -16.03 13.61 -5.19
CA ASP A 370 -16.78 14.86 -5.34
C ASP A 370 -16.11 15.78 -6.37
N GLU A 371 -14.78 15.86 -6.36
CA GLU A 371 -13.98 16.62 -7.32
C GLU A 371 -14.01 16.00 -8.73
N ILE A 372 -13.89 14.66 -8.85
CA ILE A 372 -14.02 13.96 -10.14
C ILE A 372 -15.40 14.21 -10.76
N ALA A 373 -16.48 14.18 -9.98
CA ALA A 373 -17.81 14.47 -10.49
C ALA A 373 -17.88 15.87 -11.10
N ALA A 374 -17.37 16.88 -10.41
CA ALA A 374 -17.30 18.25 -10.92
C ALA A 374 -16.42 18.36 -12.18
N TYR A 375 -15.28 17.64 -12.22
CA TYR A 375 -14.42 17.59 -13.40
C TYR A 375 -15.10 16.95 -14.60
N LEU A 376 -15.86 15.87 -14.43
CA LEU A 376 -16.57 15.20 -15.53
C LEU A 376 -17.72 16.06 -16.08
N ASP A 377 -18.36 16.85 -15.23
CA ASP A 377 -19.41 17.80 -15.64
C ASP A 377 -18.84 19.02 -16.37
N ASN A 378 -17.60 19.44 -16.04
CA ASN A 378 -16.89 20.56 -16.68
C ASN A 378 -15.38 20.31 -16.71
N PRO A 379 -14.86 19.60 -17.72
CA PRO A 379 -13.46 19.18 -17.79
C PRO A 379 -12.45 20.34 -17.94
N ASN A 380 -12.89 21.50 -18.39
CA ASN A 380 -12.07 22.71 -18.54
C ASN A 380 -12.72 23.89 -17.79
N PRO A 381 -12.64 23.95 -16.44
CA PRO A 381 -12.99 25.17 -15.74
C PRO A 381 -12.02 26.27 -16.14
N ALA A 382 -12.56 27.41 -16.60
CA ALA A 382 -11.81 28.60 -17.04
C ALA A 382 -10.95 29.18 -15.90
#